data_ce5f2685b9f824d944c2a2545e6f4d32
#
_entry.id   ce5f2685b9f824d944c2a2545e6f4d32
#
_cell.length_a   1.000
_cell.length_b   1.000
_cell.length_c   1.000
_cell.angle_alpha   90.00
_cell.angle_beta   90.00
_cell.angle_gamma   90.00
#
_symmetry.space_group_name_H-M   'P 1'
#
loop_
_entity.id
_entity.type
_entity.pdbx_description
1 polymer ?
#
loop_
_entity_poly.entity_id
_entity_poly.type
_entity_poly.pdbx_seq_one_letter_code
_entity_poly.pdbx_strand_id
1 'polypeptide(L)'
;MSAQEASKPTGWSGHQNFTMDDLAAMQPGLARIMPEIGTRYWKLYYAAKENNWTLAHFQLKEIKELMEFGMVTRPKYEEHLDTFIKDDLGAIEKAIKAQDWNAVDAAFQQGITNANDYHQLNNKGFIVWKLPDYPPPDIDLTPQD
;
A
#
# COMPACT_ATOMS: atom_id res chain seq x y z
N MET A 1 50.32 -4.80 12.73
CA MET A 1 49.78 -4.43 11.38
C MET A 1 48.32 -4.18 11.51
N SER A 2 47.88 -2.92 11.36
CA SER A 2 46.47 -2.60 11.28
C SER A 2 45.96 -3.11 9.92
N ALA A 3 44.99 -4.04 9.92
CA ALA A 3 44.25 -4.35 8.72
C ALA A 3 43.62 -3.06 8.22
N GLN A 4 44.01 -2.63 7.03
CA GLN A 4 43.39 -1.49 6.35
C GLN A 4 41.92 -1.87 6.11
N GLU A 5 40.99 -1.27 6.84
CA GLU A 5 39.59 -1.46 6.59
C GLU A 5 39.33 -1.07 5.14
N ALA A 6 38.92 -2.04 4.33
CA ALA A 6 38.57 -1.78 2.95
C ALA A 6 37.45 -0.71 2.93
N SER A 7 37.64 0.38 2.21
CA SER A 7 36.65 1.43 2.09
C SER A 7 35.35 0.85 1.55
N LYS A 8 34.24 1.06 2.27
CA LYS A 8 32.90 0.62 1.80
C LYS A 8 32.58 1.31 0.47
N PRO A 9 32.01 0.61 -0.51
CA PRO A 9 31.63 1.23 -1.77
C PRO A 9 30.63 2.36 -1.54
N THR A 10 30.79 3.46 -2.30
CA THR A 10 29.93 4.64 -2.25
C THR A 10 29.42 5.01 -3.63
N GLY A 11 28.26 5.67 -3.69
CA GLY A 11 27.69 6.25 -4.89
C GLY A 11 27.47 7.74 -4.72
N TRP A 12 27.68 8.51 -5.79
CA TRP A 12 27.44 9.96 -5.85
C TRP A 12 26.03 10.25 -6.32
N SER A 13 25.23 10.98 -5.51
CA SER A 13 23.83 11.33 -5.84
C SER A 13 23.66 12.62 -6.66
N GLY A 14 24.74 13.32 -6.98
CA GLY A 14 24.71 14.70 -7.49
C GLY A 14 24.87 15.75 -6.37
N HIS A 15 24.73 15.36 -5.12
CA HIS A 15 24.80 16.24 -3.95
C HIS A 15 25.79 15.75 -2.89
N GLN A 16 25.85 14.45 -2.65
CA GLN A 16 26.76 13.83 -1.68
C GLN A 16 26.99 12.35 -2.00
N ASN A 17 28.03 11.76 -1.39
CA ASN A 17 28.29 10.33 -1.44
C ASN A 17 27.41 9.59 -0.42
N PHE A 18 26.87 8.43 -0.83
CA PHE A 18 26.14 7.51 0.02
C PHE A 18 26.87 6.16 0.08
N THR A 19 26.95 5.59 1.27
CA THR A 19 27.32 4.18 1.47
C THR A 19 26.13 3.27 1.24
N MET A 20 26.37 1.95 1.14
CA MET A 20 25.27 0.98 1.11
C MET A 20 24.44 1.03 2.39
N ASP A 21 25.08 1.26 3.55
CA ASP A 21 24.38 1.38 4.83
C ASP A 21 23.45 2.63 4.84
N ASP A 22 23.90 3.74 4.26
CA ASP A 22 23.05 4.94 4.10
C ASP A 22 21.83 4.65 3.24
N LEU A 23 22.00 3.98 2.10
CA LEU A 23 20.91 3.62 1.19
C LEU A 23 19.93 2.65 1.87
N ALA A 24 20.43 1.66 2.61
CA ALA A 24 19.60 0.74 3.37
C ALA A 24 18.78 1.45 4.45
N ALA A 25 19.40 2.40 5.16
CA ALA A 25 18.73 3.17 6.21
C ALA A 25 17.64 4.11 5.67
N MET A 26 17.74 4.55 4.42
CA MET A 26 16.76 5.42 3.77
C MET A 26 15.53 4.70 3.24
N GLN A 27 15.50 3.35 3.26
CA GLN A 27 14.34 2.61 2.76
C GLN A 27 13.08 2.97 3.56
N PRO A 28 11.99 3.37 2.88
CA PRO A 28 10.78 3.83 3.55
C PRO A 28 10.12 2.71 4.35
N GLY A 29 9.60 3.08 5.52
CA GLY A 29 8.75 2.21 6.32
C GLY A 29 7.26 2.49 6.11
N LEU A 30 6.42 1.79 6.87
CA LEU A 30 4.96 1.86 6.70
C LEU A 30 4.39 3.26 6.95
N ALA A 31 5.02 4.09 7.77
CA ALA A 31 4.58 5.47 7.97
C ALA A 31 4.61 6.32 6.68
N ARG A 32 5.46 5.95 5.70
CA ARG A 32 5.50 6.58 4.37
C ARG A 32 4.67 5.84 3.34
N ILE A 33 4.59 4.52 3.43
CA ILE A 33 3.90 3.68 2.46
C ILE A 33 2.37 3.72 2.67
N MET A 34 1.90 3.64 3.92
CA MET A 34 0.47 3.55 4.23
C MET A 34 -0.36 4.77 3.81
N PRO A 35 0.11 6.02 3.89
CA PRO A 35 -0.64 7.16 3.35
C PRO A 35 -0.89 7.05 1.85
N GLU A 36 0.06 6.54 1.07
CA GLU A 36 -0.15 6.28 -0.36
C GLU A 36 -1.15 5.14 -0.58
N ILE A 37 -1.03 4.06 0.18
CA ILE A 37 -2.00 2.96 0.13
C ILE A 37 -3.41 3.47 0.43
N GLY A 38 -3.59 4.30 1.47
CA GLY A 38 -4.88 4.88 1.82
C GLY A 38 -5.47 5.74 0.70
N THR A 39 -4.65 6.55 0.03
CA THR A 39 -5.07 7.36 -1.12
C THR A 39 -5.50 6.48 -2.30
N ARG A 40 -4.75 5.43 -2.61
CA ARG A 40 -5.09 4.48 -3.67
C ARG A 40 -6.32 3.64 -3.34
N TYR A 41 -6.49 3.27 -2.08
CA TYR A 41 -7.65 2.54 -1.57
C TYR A 41 -8.93 3.36 -1.73
N TRP A 42 -8.88 4.65 -1.42
CA TRP A 42 -9.95 5.60 -1.68
C TRP A 42 -10.28 5.70 -3.18
N LYS A 43 -9.28 5.85 -4.05
CA LYS A 43 -9.46 5.91 -5.51
C LYS A 43 -10.04 4.63 -6.08
N LEU A 44 -9.62 3.47 -5.58
CA LEU A 44 -10.16 2.17 -5.97
C LEU A 44 -11.67 2.10 -5.74
N TYR A 45 -12.12 2.47 -4.55
CA TYR A 45 -13.53 2.40 -4.17
C TYR A 45 -14.41 3.19 -5.13
N TYR A 46 -14.07 4.45 -5.33
CA TYR A 46 -14.86 5.32 -6.19
C TYR A 46 -14.72 5.00 -7.68
N ALA A 47 -13.59 4.49 -8.11
CA ALA A 47 -13.45 3.97 -9.48
C ALA A 47 -14.39 2.79 -9.74
N ALA A 48 -14.43 1.83 -8.83
CA ALA A 48 -15.36 0.69 -8.93
C ALA A 48 -16.83 1.14 -8.89
N LYS A 49 -17.14 2.10 -8.02
CA LYS A 49 -18.48 2.68 -7.91
C LYS A 49 -18.97 3.31 -9.22
N GLU A 50 -18.06 3.94 -9.97
CA GLU A 50 -18.33 4.54 -11.29
C GLU A 50 -18.15 3.55 -12.45
N ASN A 51 -18.03 2.25 -12.18
CA ASN A 51 -17.77 1.21 -13.15
C ASN A 51 -16.47 1.38 -13.95
N ASN A 52 -15.51 2.13 -13.43
CA ASN A 52 -14.17 2.23 -13.99
C ASN A 52 -13.29 1.06 -13.46
N TRP A 53 -13.57 -0.11 -14.01
CA TRP A 53 -12.94 -1.36 -13.57
C TRP A 53 -11.44 -1.41 -13.86
N THR A 54 -11.02 -0.81 -14.96
CA THR A 54 -9.60 -0.69 -15.32
C THR A 54 -8.84 0.12 -14.29
N LEU A 55 -9.37 1.28 -13.88
CA LEU A 55 -8.75 2.11 -12.85
C LEU A 55 -8.78 1.42 -11.48
N ALA A 56 -9.90 0.77 -11.14
CA ALA A 56 -10.01 0.03 -9.88
C ALA A 56 -8.96 -1.08 -9.80
N HIS A 57 -8.78 -1.86 -10.85
CA HIS A 57 -7.79 -2.92 -10.93
C HIS A 57 -6.35 -2.36 -10.84
N PHE A 58 -6.07 -1.26 -11.54
CA PHE A 58 -4.78 -0.59 -11.47
C PHE A 58 -4.45 -0.18 -10.02
N GLN A 59 -5.39 0.47 -9.32
CA GLN A 59 -5.16 0.88 -7.94
C GLN A 59 -4.93 -0.32 -7.02
N LEU A 60 -5.68 -1.40 -7.21
CA LEU A 60 -5.51 -2.63 -6.42
C LEU A 60 -4.10 -3.22 -6.60
N LYS A 61 -3.62 -3.28 -7.83
CA LYS A 61 -2.27 -3.77 -8.15
C LYS A 61 -1.20 -2.94 -7.44
N GLU A 62 -1.30 -1.62 -7.53
CA GLU A 62 -0.34 -0.71 -6.89
C GLU A 62 -0.38 -0.79 -5.35
N ILE A 63 -1.56 -0.96 -4.76
CA ILE A 63 -1.72 -1.21 -3.31
C ILE A 63 -0.98 -2.48 -2.91
N LYS A 64 -1.18 -3.55 -3.65
CA LYS A 64 -0.54 -4.84 -3.39
C LYS A 64 0.99 -4.72 -3.46
N GLU A 65 1.52 -4.10 -4.51
CA GLU A 65 2.97 -3.90 -4.68
C GLU A 65 3.56 -3.05 -3.55
N LEU A 66 2.85 -2.01 -3.09
CA LEU A 66 3.28 -1.19 -1.96
C LEU A 66 3.31 -1.99 -0.65
N MET A 67 2.33 -2.86 -0.41
CA MET A 67 2.31 -3.73 0.76
C MET A 67 3.43 -4.77 0.70
N GLU A 68 3.67 -5.38 -0.44
CA GLU A 68 4.79 -6.30 -0.68
C GLU A 68 6.14 -5.61 -0.43
N PHE A 69 6.28 -4.37 -0.87
CA PHE A 69 7.46 -3.55 -0.56
C PHE A 69 7.61 -3.32 0.96
N GLY A 70 6.51 -3.03 1.65
CA GLY A 70 6.49 -2.88 3.11
C GLY A 70 6.93 -4.16 3.85
N MET A 71 6.59 -5.33 3.32
CA MET A 71 7.04 -6.61 3.88
C MET A 71 8.56 -6.75 3.82
N VAL A 72 9.19 -6.27 2.76
CA VAL A 72 10.64 -6.30 2.60
C VAL A 72 11.34 -5.31 3.53
N THR A 73 10.86 -4.08 3.61
CA THR A 73 11.51 -3.03 4.40
C THR A 73 11.22 -3.11 5.91
N ARG A 74 10.12 -3.75 6.27
CA ARG A 74 9.68 -3.93 7.67
C ARG A 74 9.16 -5.36 7.90
N PRO A 75 10.05 -6.36 7.87
CA PRO A 75 9.65 -7.78 7.92
C PRO A 75 8.88 -8.18 9.19
N LYS A 76 8.95 -7.40 10.26
CA LYS A 76 8.14 -7.64 11.46
C LYS A 76 6.62 -7.55 11.22
N TYR A 77 6.19 -6.93 10.12
CA TYR A 77 4.78 -6.82 9.73
C TYR A 77 4.39 -7.77 8.58
N GLU A 78 5.33 -8.60 8.11
CA GLU A 78 5.14 -9.46 6.94
C GLU A 78 3.90 -10.33 7.05
N GLU A 79 3.73 -11.02 8.18
CA GLU A 79 2.60 -11.95 8.39
C GLU A 79 1.25 -11.26 8.25
N HIS A 80 1.07 -10.10 8.88
CA HIS A 80 -0.19 -9.36 8.82
C HIS A 80 -0.43 -8.75 7.44
N LEU A 81 0.61 -8.22 6.80
CA LEU A 81 0.50 -7.68 5.44
C LEU A 81 0.18 -8.78 4.42
N ASP A 82 0.83 -9.93 4.52
CA ASP A 82 0.57 -11.07 3.63
C ASP A 82 -0.86 -11.60 3.78
N THR A 83 -1.34 -11.72 5.01
CA THR A 83 -2.72 -12.13 5.27
C THR A 83 -3.72 -11.12 4.70
N PHE A 84 -3.50 -9.83 4.89
CA PHE A 84 -4.37 -8.80 4.33
C PHE A 84 -4.38 -8.84 2.78
N ILE A 85 -3.22 -9.03 2.15
CA ILE A 85 -3.12 -9.17 0.69
C ILE A 85 -3.93 -10.38 0.21
N LYS A 86 -3.78 -11.52 0.84
CA LYS A 86 -4.45 -12.77 0.42
C LYS A 86 -5.95 -12.73 0.66
N ASP A 87 -6.37 -12.30 1.82
CA ASP A 87 -7.77 -12.37 2.25
C ASP A 87 -8.55 -11.13 1.79
N ASP A 88 -8.14 -9.94 2.20
CA ASP A 88 -8.90 -8.72 1.95
C ASP A 88 -8.73 -8.21 0.53
N LEU A 89 -7.51 -8.02 0.06
CA LEU A 89 -7.27 -7.62 -1.32
C LEU A 89 -7.68 -8.72 -2.31
N GLY A 90 -7.54 -9.98 -1.93
CA GLY A 90 -7.99 -11.12 -2.73
C GLY A 90 -9.51 -11.10 -2.96
N ALA A 91 -10.30 -10.80 -1.93
CA ALA A 91 -11.75 -10.66 -2.05
C ALA A 91 -12.14 -9.47 -2.94
N ILE A 92 -11.45 -8.32 -2.81
CA ILE A 92 -11.67 -7.15 -3.66
C ILE A 92 -11.30 -7.47 -5.11
N GLU A 93 -10.18 -8.15 -5.35
CA GLU A 93 -9.75 -8.54 -6.69
C GLU A 93 -10.78 -9.42 -7.39
N LYS A 94 -11.30 -10.41 -6.69
CA LYS A 94 -12.35 -11.29 -7.20
C LYS A 94 -13.60 -10.50 -7.58
N ALA A 95 -14.02 -9.57 -6.75
CA ALA A 95 -15.18 -8.72 -7.01
C ALA A 95 -14.96 -7.77 -8.20
N ILE A 96 -13.76 -7.20 -8.35
CA ILE A 96 -13.38 -6.35 -9.49
C ILE A 96 -13.40 -7.15 -10.78
N LYS A 97 -12.84 -8.36 -10.79
CA LYS A 97 -12.85 -9.25 -11.96
C LYS A 97 -14.27 -9.64 -12.39
N ALA A 98 -15.17 -9.80 -11.42
CA ALA A 98 -16.59 -10.05 -11.68
C ALA A 98 -17.38 -8.78 -12.06
N GLN A 99 -16.77 -7.60 -11.96
CA GLN A 99 -17.42 -6.31 -12.15
C GLN A 99 -18.70 -6.17 -11.30
N ASP A 100 -18.62 -6.65 -10.06
CA ASP A 100 -19.73 -6.67 -9.11
C ASP A 100 -19.50 -5.59 -8.05
N TRP A 101 -20.16 -4.46 -8.22
CA TRP A 101 -20.04 -3.33 -7.29
C TRP A 101 -20.44 -3.69 -5.85
N ASN A 102 -21.53 -4.42 -5.66
CA ASN A 102 -21.99 -4.77 -4.32
C ASN A 102 -20.96 -5.66 -3.58
N ALA A 103 -20.33 -6.57 -4.32
CA ALA A 103 -19.27 -7.41 -3.79
C ALA A 103 -17.99 -6.60 -3.48
N VAL A 104 -17.65 -5.61 -4.31
CA VAL A 104 -16.53 -4.68 -4.04
C VAL A 104 -16.81 -3.90 -2.76
N ASP A 105 -17.98 -3.30 -2.63
CA ASP A 105 -18.33 -2.52 -1.45
C ASP A 105 -18.24 -3.36 -0.17
N ALA A 106 -18.82 -4.56 -0.16
CA ALA A 106 -18.77 -5.46 0.99
C ALA A 106 -17.33 -5.87 1.36
N ALA A 107 -16.53 -6.28 0.37
CA ALA A 107 -15.14 -6.66 0.58
C ALA A 107 -14.28 -5.46 1.04
N PHE A 108 -14.53 -4.28 0.49
CA PHE A 108 -13.84 -3.06 0.87
C PHE A 108 -14.12 -2.66 2.31
N GLN A 109 -15.39 -2.68 2.75
CA GLN A 109 -15.77 -2.37 4.13
C GLN A 109 -15.17 -3.38 5.11
N GLN A 110 -15.16 -4.66 4.78
CA GLN A 110 -14.49 -5.67 5.59
C GLN A 110 -12.99 -5.42 5.68
N GLY A 111 -12.36 -5.02 4.57
CA GLY A 111 -10.95 -4.65 4.52
C GLY A 111 -10.61 -3.48 5.44
N ILE A 112 -11.47 -2.45 5.51
CA ILE A 112 -11.30 -1.33 6.45
C ILE A 112 -11.32 -1.84 7.89
N THR A 113 -12.29 -2.66 8.24
CA THR A 113 -12.39 -3.25 9.59
C THR A 113 -11.12 -4.01 9.94
N ASN A 114 -10.68 -4.90 9.07
CA ASN A 114 -9.49 -5.72 9.30
C ASN A 114 -8.20 -4.89 9.35
N ALA A 115 -8.07 -3.87 8.51
CA ALA A 115 -6.92 -2.96 8.55
C ALA A 115 -6.81 -2.24 9.90
N ASN A 116 -7.94 -1.76 10.43
CA ASN A 116 -7.97 -1.11 11.74
C ASN A 116 -7.69 -2.09 12.88
N ASP A 117 -8.13 -3.33 12.78
CA ASP A 117 -7.78 -4.39 13.74
C ASP A 117 -6.28 -4.68 13.72
N TYR A 118 -5.64 -4.73 12.55
CA TYR A 118 -4.19 -4.88 12.45
C TYR A 118 -3.44 -3.66 13.04
N HIS A 119 -3.96 -2.46 12.91
CA HIS A 119 -3.39 -1.30 13.58
C HIS A 119 -3.40 -1.47 15.10
N GLN A 120 -4.49 -1.99 15.67
CA GLN A 120 -4.57 -2.26 17.10
C GLN A 120 -3.60 -3.38 17.52
N LEU A 121 -3.55 -4.49 16.77
CA LEU A 121 -2.63 -5.60 17.05
C LEU A 121 -1.16 -5.18 17.03
N ASN A 122 -0.81 -4.14 16.26
CA ASN A 122 0.54 -3.63 16.13
C ASN A 122 0.80 -2.37 16.98
N ASN A 123 0.01 -2.14 18.01
CA ASN A 123 0.12 -0.98 18.92
C ASN A 123 0.00 0.38 18.20
N LYS A 124 -0.80 0.42 17.14
CA LYS A 124 -1.13 1.62 16.33
C LYS A 124 -2.63 1.91 16.33
N GLY A 125 -3.34 1.51 17.38
CA GLY A 125 -4.79 1.68 17.50
C GLY A 125 -5.27 3.14 17.42
N PHE A 126 -4.36 4.10 17.56
CA PHE A 126 -4.65 5.52 17.32
C PHE A 126 -4.76 5.87 15.83
N ILE A 127 -4.38 4.96 14.93
CA ILE A 127 -4.58 5.10 13.49
C ILE A 127 -5.85 4.35 13.12
N VAL A 128 -6.92 5.11 12.89
CA VAL A 128 -8.21 4.57 12.45
C VAL A 128 -8.50 5.13 11.06
N TRP A 129 -8.27 4.28 10.05
CA TRP A 129 -8.57 4.68 8.68
C TRP A 129 -10.07 4.60 8.42
N LYS A 130 -10.58 5.59 7.73
CA LYS A 130 -11.98 5.62 7.26
C LYS A 130 -12.04 6.05 5.81
N LEU A 131 -12.99 5.52 5.07
CA LEU A 131 -13.26 5.99 3.72
C LEU A 131 -13.80 7.42 3.77
N PRO A 132 -13.22 8.37 3.01
CA PRO A 132 -13.85 9.66 2.80
C PRO A 132 -15.23 9.51 2.15
N ASP A 133 -16.19 10.32 2.58
CA ASP A 133 -17.59 10.29 2.10
C ASP A 133 -17.81 11.07 0.79
N TYR A 134 -16.73 11.45 0.12
CA TYR A 134 -16.71 12.15 -1.17
C TYR A 134 -15.65 11.52 -2.09
N PRO A 135 -15.85 11.58 -3.41
CA PRO A 135 -14.87 11.03 -4.36
C PRO A 135 -13.57 11.85 -4.37
N PRO A 136 -12.44 11.22 -4.74
CA PRO A 136 -11.17 11.94 -4.85
C PRO A 136 -11.26 13.04 -5.92
N PRO A 137 -10.86 14.29 -5.56
CA PRO A 137 -11.03 15.45 -6.47
C PRO A 137 -9.91 15.58 -7.50
N ASP A 138 -8.86 14.79 -7.39
CA ASP A 138 -7.63 14.88 -8.18
C ASP A 138 -7.56 13.88 -9.35
N ILE A 139 -8.65 13.16 -9.62
CA ILE A 139 -8.71 12.17 -10.69
C ILE A 139 -10.11 12.10 -11.30
N ASP A 140 -10.17 11.96 -12.62
CA ASP A 140 -11.42 11.67 -13.32
C ASP A 140 -11.75 10.17 -13.21
N LEU A 141 -12.89 9.87 -12.62
CA LEU A 141 -13.34 8.49 -12.40
C LEU A 141 -14.13 7.92 -13.57
N THR A 142 -14.46 8.74 -14.57
CA THR A 142 -15.20 8.28 -15.75
C THR A 142 -14.36 7.26 -16.53
N PRO A 143 -14.92 6.09 -16.88
CA PRO A 143 -14.21 5.13 -17.72
C PRO A 143 -13.74 5.79 -19.03
N GLN A 144 -12.48 5.58 -19.37
CA GLN A 144 -11.89 6.06 -20.63
C GLN A 144 -11.72 4.86 -21.55
N ASP A 145 -12.11 5.02 -22.81
CA ASP A 145 -11.99 3.98 -23.86
C ASP A 145 -10.54 3.84 -24.37
#